data_1860c3641c3a93bbf64c9ee9f17406bb
#
_entry.id   1860c3641c3a93bbf64c9ee9f17406bb
#
_cell.length_a   1.000
_cell.length_b   1.000
_cell.length_c   1.000
_cell.angle_alpha   90.00
_cell.angle_beta   90.00
_cell.angle_gamma   90.00
#
_symmetry.space_group_name_H-M   'P 1'
#
loop_
_entity.id
_entity.type
_entity.pdbx_description
1 polymer ?
#
loop_
_entity_poly.entity_id
_entity_poly.type
_entity_poly.pdbx_seq_one_letter_code
_entity_poly.pdbx_strand_id
1 'polypeptide(L)'
;MDIDLACRNRKSYDGSPMNKRAVVRFAFCTFLLALPAWAQAPARSIPRAPGGKPDLNGLWQVLNTAAWDLEDHNGSLRVPAGQGVVEGGEIPYQASALAKKRENFQRRDTNDPAEAACYMPGLPRATYLPFPFEIIQTPKVITMSYEFGHARRSIFTDGTPHPDGFPDFWMGDSRGRWEGDTLVVDVTNLDDRTWLDHAGNHHSDALHVVERFTMTDPDHLLYEATLEDSKVFTRPWKISMPLYRRIEKNGKILDYECVQYIQDQKYGNAKPLGAKP
;
A
#
# COMPACT_ATOMS: atom_id res chain seq x y z
N MET A 1 34.72 -34.83 -20.78
CA MET A 1 34.53 -34.71 -22.19
C MET A 1 34.86 -33.25 -22.50
N ASP A 2 36.09 -32.97 -22.43
CA ASP A 2 37.20 -32.84 -23.40
C ASP A 2 36.84 -31.96 -24.57
N ILE A 3 37.61 -30.93 -24.74
CA ILE A 3 38.38 -30.56 -25.92
C ILE A 3 38.91 -29.13 -25.70
N ASP A 4 40.11 -28.90 -25.32
CA ASP A 4 41.43 -28.87 -25.94
C ASP A 4 41.53 -27.97 -27.21
N LEU A 5 42.27 -26.92 -27.00
CA LEU A 5 43.56 -26.53 -27.57
C LEU A 5 43.68 -26.49 -29.13
N ALA A 6 44.08 -25.36 -29.62
CA ALA A 6 45.19 -25.28 -30.57
C ALA A 6 45.82 -23.88 -30.60
N CYS A 7 47.03 -23.87 -30.18
CA CYS A 7 48.03 -22.81 -30.19
C CYS A 7 48.88 -22.90 -31.46
N ARG A 8 49.56 -21.80 -31.78
CA ARG A 8 50.75 -21.62 -32.60
C ARG A 8 50.59 -21.32 -34.08
N ASN A 9 51.02 -20.12 -34.43
CA ASN A 9 52.26 -20.07 -35.29
C ASN A 9 52.99 -18.72 -35.12
N ARG A 10 54.24 -18.85 -34.68
CA ARG A 10 55.28 -17.84 -34.80
C ARG A 10 55.79 -17.82 -36.25
N LYS A 11 55.98 -16.64 -36.84
CA LYS A 11 57.00 -16.43 -37.86
C LYS A 11 57.82 -15.21 -37.52
N SER A 12 59.08 -15.45 -37.70
CA SER A 12 60.26 -14.71 -37.35
C SER A 12 60.40 -13.36 -38.03
N TYR A 13 61.09 -12.50 -37.33
CA TYR A 13 61.70 -11.27 -37.81
C TYR A 13 62.66 -11.52 -38.95
N ASP A 14 62.59 -10.67 -39.97
CA ASP A 14 63.74 -10.37 -40.82
C ASP A 14 63.83 -8.86 -40.99
N GLY A 15 65.01 -8.33 -40.75
CA GLY A 15 65.29 -6.92 -40.76
C GLY A 15 65.89 -6.45 -42.09
N SER A 16 65.46 -5.32 -42.54
CA SER A 16 66.29 -4.40 -43.32
C SER A 16 65.60 -3.06 -43.61
N PRO A 17 66.28 -2.00 -44.03
CA PRO A 17 66.21 -0.70 -43.38
C PRO A 17 65.36 0.34 -44.10
N MET A 18 65.06 1.39 -43.34
CA MET A 18 64.46 2.69 -43.66
C MET A 18 64.58 3.16 -45.11
N ASN A 19 63.49 3.66 -45.67
CA ASN A 19 63.49 4.91 -46.42
C ASN A 19 62.14 5.64 -46.48
N LYS A 20 62.23 6.90 -46.06
CA LYS A 20 61.54 8.10 -46.59
C LYS A 20 60.00 8.20 -46.51
N ARG A 21 59.58 9.08 -45.58
CA ARG A 21 58.52 10.09 -45.73
C ARG A 21 57.27 9.67 -46.51
N ALA A 22 56.29 9.17 -45.80
CA ALA A 22 54.90 9.23 -46.21
C ALA A 22 54.12 10.01 -45.17
N VAL A 23 53.67 11.20 -45.53
CA VAL A 23 52.75 12.02 -44.75
C VAL A 23 51.39 11.33 -44.82
N VAL A 24 51.04 10.57 -43.78
CA VAL A 24 49.69 10.00 -43.62
C VAL A 24 48.80 11.08 -43.03
N ARG A 25 47.95 11.66 -43.87
CA ARG A 25 46.81 12.48 -43.41
C ARG A 25 45.82 11.58 -42.74
N PHE A 26 45.77 11.63 -41.39
CA PHE A 26 44.67 11.05 -40.60
C PHE A 26 43.43 11.89 -40.83
N ALA A 27 42.53 11.41 -41.67
CA ALA A 27 41.18 11.89 -41.73
C ALA A 27 40.44 11.39 -40.44
N PHE A 28 40.27 12.28 -39.49
CA PHE A 28 39.44 12.04 -38.30
C PHE A 28 37.98 11.98 -38.78
N CYS A 29 37.46 10.77 -39.05
CA CYS A 29 36.04 10.55 -39.20
C CYS A 29 35.43 10.61 -37.81
N THR A 30 34.92 11.78 -37.43
CA THR A 30 34.03 11.94 -36.27
C THR A 30 32.71 11.22 -36.53
N PHE A 31 32.62 9.98 -36.10
CA PHE A 31 31.36 9.25 -36.04
C PHE A 31 30.55 9.87 -34.90
N LEU A 32 29.64 10.80 -35.21
CA LEU A 32 28.60 11.26 -34.31
C LEU A 32 27.67 10.07 -34.05
N LEU A 33 27.87 9.37 -32.90
CA LEU A 33 26.92 8.42 -32.35
C LEU A 33 25.69 9.22 -31.92
N ALA A 34 24.70 9.32 -32.81
CA ALA A 34 23.37 9.76 -32.47
C ALA A 34 22.78 8.69 -31.50
N LEU A 35 22.92 8.93 -30.19
CA LEU A 35 22.17 8.14 -29.17
C LEU A 35 20.68 8.36 -29.45
N PRO A 36 19.88 7.29 -29.59
CA PRO A 36 18.44 7.44 -29.66
C PRO A 36 17.99 8.13 -28.39
N ALA A 37 17.48 9.34 -28.49
CA ALA A 37 16.72 9.95 -27.40
C ALA A 37 15.50 9.07 -27.19
N TRP A 38 15.50 8.31 -26.12
CA TRP A 38 14.32 7.58 -25.68
C TRP A 38 13.29 8.62 -25.33
N ALA A 39 12.35 8.85 -26.26
CA ALA A 39 11.22 9.71 -26.02
C ALA A 39 10.43 9.11 -24.83
N GLN A 40 10.57 9.72 -23.66
CA GLN A 40 9.71 9.40 -22.53
C GLN A 40 8.29 9.68 -22.99
N ALA A 41 7.42 8.66 -22.90
CA ALA A 41 6.01 8.84 -23.17
C ALA A 41 5.51 10.00 -22.30
N PRO A 42 4.70 10.92 -22.85
CA PRO A 42 4.19 12.05 -22.07
C PRO A 42 3.47 11.52 -20.84
N ALA A 43 3.80 12.05 -19.66
CA ALA A 43 3.13 11.71 -18.42
C ALA A 43 1.62 11.95 -18.60
N ARG A 44 0.81 10.92 -18.35
CA ARG A 44 -0.66 11.04 -18.44
C ARG A 44 -1.12 12.04 -17.38
N SER A 45 -1.93 13.04 -17.81
CA SER A 45 -2.43 14.06 -16.89
C SER A 45 -3.40 13.43 -15.88
N ILE A 46 -3.30 13.86 -14.62
CA ILE A 46 -4.23 13.46 -13.56
C ILE A 46 -5.64 13.96 -13.90
N PRO A 47 -6.65 13.07 -13.97
CA PRO A 47 -8.03 13.47 -14.21
C PRO A 47 -8.55 14.34 -13.07
N ARG A 48 -9.51 15.22 -13.39
CA ARG A 48 -10.10 16.14 -12.42
C ARG A 48 -11.59 15.89 -12.26
N ALA A 49 -12.04 15.82 -11.02
CA ALA A 49 -13.44 15.79 -10.67
C ALA A 49 -14.09 17.19 -10.82
N PRO A 50 -15.42 17.29 -10.83
CA PRO A 50 -16.12 18.57 -10.72
C PRO A 50 -15.59 19.37 -9.51
N GLY A 51 -15.18 20.62 -9.74
CA GLY A 51 -14.49 21.44 -8.72
C GLY A 51 -12.97 21.47 -8.85
N GLY A 52 -12.40 20.81 -9.86
CA GLY A 52 -10.99 20.93 -10.24
C GLY A 52 -10.00 20.14 -9.37
N LYS A 53 -10.46 19.42 -8.35
CA LYS A 53 -9.62 18.53 -7.53
C LYS A 53 -9.35 17.23 -8.28
N PRO A 54 -8.25 16.50 -7.95
CA PRO A 54 -8.01 15.19 -8.52
C PRO A 54 -9.23 14.28 -8.41
N ASP A 55 -9.49 13.51 -9.45
CA ASP A 55 -10.61 12.57 -9.49
C ASP A 55 -10.23 11.23 -8.85
N LEU A 56 -10.61 11.07 -7.59
CA LEU A 56 -10.36 9.85 -6.82
C LEU A 56 -11.40 8.75 -7.07
N ASN A 57 -12.50 9.04 -7.81
CA ASN A 57 -13.55 8.05 -8.04
C ASN A 57 -13.01 6.75 -8.64
N GLY A 58 -13.58 5.64 -8.22
CA GLY A 58 -13.30 4.31 -8.76
C GLY A 58 -12.88 3.30 -7.73
N LEU A 59 -12.49 2.11 -8.20
CA LEU A 59 -12.03 1.00 -7.38
C LEU A 59 -10.52 1.07 -7.19
N TRP A 60 -10.10 0.89 -5.96
CA TRP A 60 -8.72 0.93 -5.53
C TRP A 60 -8.37 -0.28 -4.69
N GLN A 61 -7.10 -0.66 -4.67
CA GLN A 61 -6.57 -1.72 -3.80
C GLN A 61 -5.09 -1.53 -3.52
N VAL A 62 -4.59 -2.17 -2.46
CA VAL A 62 -3.15 -2.34 -2.24
C VAL A 62 -2.66 -3.65 -2.84
N LEU A 63 -1.35 -3.71 -3.14
CA LEU A 63 -0.65 -4.92 -3.58
C LEU A 63 0.60 -5.11 -2.71
N ASN A 64 0.41 -5.21 -1.38
CA ASN A 64 1.47 -5.41 -0.40
C ASN A 64 1.00 -6.35 0.71
N THR A 65 1.80 -6.52 1.74
CA THR A 65 1.56 -7.44 2.85
C THR A 65 1.25 -6.74 4.19
N ALA A 66 0.98 -5.43 4.16
CA ALA A 66 0.72 -4.61 5.35
C ALA A 66 -0.45 -5.10 6.20
N ALA A 67 -1.43 -5.79 5.61
CA ALA A 67 -2.55 -6.39 6.34
C ALA A 67 -2.12 -7.48 7.30
N TRP A 68 -1.02 -8.18 6.98
CA TRP A 68 -0.45 -9.24 7.83
C TRP A 68 0.51 -8.70 8.86
N ASP A 69 1.41 -7.81 8.46
CA ASP A 69 2.30 -7.09 9.37
C ASP A 69 2.74 -5.77 8.71
N LEU A 70 2.66 -4.69 9.45
CA LEU A 70 3.12 -3.35 9.01
C LEU A 70 4.64 -3.25 8.97
N GLU A 71 5.35 -4.07 9.74
CA GLU A 71 6.81 -4.16 9.79
C GLU A 71 7.34 -5.23 8.81
N ASP A 72 8.65 -5.26 8.55
CA ASP A 72 9.29 -6.32 7.76
C ASP A 72 9.05 -7.69 8.41
N HIS A 73 8.62 -8.67 7.62
CA HIS A 73 8.31 -9.99 8.15
C HIS A 73 8.64 -11.13 7.21
N ASN A 74 9.04 -12.25 7.79
CA ASN A 74 9.25 -13.50 7.08
C ASN A 74 7.92 -14.21 6.82
N GLY A 75 7.89 -15.03 5.76
CA GLY A 75 6.75 -15.88 5.48
C GLY A 75 6.55 -16.96 6.55
N SER A 76 5.29 -17.24 6.88
CA SER A 76 4.87 -18.33 7.74
C SER A 76 3.56 -18.93 7.23
N LEU A 77 3.01 -19.94 7.91
CA LEU A 77 1.75 -20.53 7.49
C LEU A 77 0.65 -19.44 7.42
N ARG A 78 0.05 -19.27 6.25
CA ARG A 78 -0.97 -18.27 5.91
C ARG A 78 -0.50 -16.81 5.91
N VAL A 79 0.76 -16.54 6.15
CA VAL A 79 1.33 -15.19 6.12
C VAL A 79 2.41 -15.14 5.05
N PRO A 80 2.24 -14.40 3.96
CA PRO A 80 3.29 -14.21 2.96
C PRO A 80 4.45 -13.42 3.57
N ALA A 81 5.68 -13.64 3.09
CA ALA A 81 6.78 -12.74 3.42
C ALA A 81 6.55 -11.38 2.78
N GLY A 82 6.96 -10.31 3.46
CA GLY A 82 6.77 -8.97 2.93
C GLY A 82 7.70 -7.91 3.52
N GLN A 83 7.82 -6.83 2.76
CA GLN A 83 8.45 -5.60 3.23
C GLN A 83 7.43 -4.78 4.01
N GLY A 84 7.87 -4.21 5.12
CA GLY A 84 7.08 -3.29 5.92
C GLY A 84 6.82 -1.98 5.20
N VAL A 85 5.81 -1.29 5.67
CA VAL A 85 5.37 0.02 5.15
C VAL A 85 5.59 1.15 6.17
N VAL A 86 6.17 0.83 7.32
CA VAL A 86 6.49 1.78 8.39
C VAL A 86 7.72 2.60 8.02
N GLU A 87 7.60 3.92 8.03
CA GLU A 87 8.77 4.78 7.84
C GLU A 87 9.76 4.61 9.01
N GLY A 88 11.00 4.24 8.69
CA GLY A 88 12.03 3.92 9.69
C GLY A 88 12.01 2.46 10.17
N GLY A 89 11.09 1.63 9.68
CA GLY A 89 11.12 0.17 9.83
C GLY A 89 10.54 -0.37 11.14
N GLU A 90 10.28 0.48 12.15
CA GLU A 90 9.81 0.03 13.46
C GLU A 90 8.66 0.88 14.00
N ILE A 91 7.67 0.24 14.61
CA ILE A 91 6.59 0.90 15.34
C ILE A 91 7.09 1.26 16.75
N PRO A 92 7.06 2.56 17.13
CA PRO A 92 7.67 3.04 18.37
C PRO A 92 6.80 2.77 19.61
N TYR A 93 6.64 1.51 19.98
CA TYR A 93 5.83 1.12 21.13
C TYR A 93 6.38 1.64 22.47
N GLN A 94 5.47 2.03 23.36
CA GLN A 94 5.80 2.11 24.79
C GLN A 94 6.03 0.71 25.35
N ALA A 95 6.94 0.57 26.31
CA ALA A 95 7.25 -0.72 26.93
C ALA A 95 6.02 -1.41 27.55
N SER A 96 5.12 -0.63 28.12
CA SER A 96 3.84 -1.11 28.67
C SER A 96 2.90 -1.70 27.60
N ALA A 97 2.85 -1.12 26.42
CA ALA A 97 1.97 -1.54 25.33
C ALA A 97 2.52 -2.73 24.53
N LEU A 98 3.86 -2.91 24.54
CA LEU A 98 4.51 -4.01 23.82
C LEU A 98 4.09 -5.39 24.31
N ALA A 99 3.73 -5.54 25.61
CA ALA A 99 3.21 -6.79 26.15
C ALA A 99 1.90 -7.18 25.48
N LYS A 100 1.00 -6.22 25.27
CA LYS A 100 -0.28 -6.43 24.58
C LYS A 100 -0.08 -6.84 23.12
N LYS A 101 0.83 -6.17 22.39
CA LYS A 101 1.18 -6.57 21.01
C LYS A 101 1.61 -8.05 20.96
N ARG A 102 2.47 -8.48 21.88
CA ARG A 102 2.95 -9.86 21.94
C ARG A 102 1.83 -10.86 22.25
N GLU A 103 0.94 -10.53 23.18
CA GLU A 103 -0.24 -11.34 23.48
C GLU A 103 -1.16 -11.48 22.27
N ASN A 104 -1.47 -10.37 21.60
CA ASN A 104 -2.25 -10.35 20.37
C ASN A 104 -1.62 -11.25 19.29
N PHE A 105 -0.30 -11.12 19.07
CA PHE A 105 0.41 -11.93 18.10
C PHE A 105 0.29 -13.44 18.37
N GLN A 106 0.39 -13.86 19.62
CA GLN A 106 0.27 -15.27 20.00
C GLN A 106 -1.13 -15.84 19.74
N ARG A 107 -2.15 -14.98 19.76
CA ARG A 107 -3.56 -15.36 19.63
C ARG A 107 -4.22 -14.83 18.36
N ARG A 108 -3.43 -14.36 17.40
CA ARG A 108 -3.95 -13.66 16.21
C ARG A 108 -4.96 -14.46 15.41
N ASP A 109 -4.74 -15.77 15.26
CA ASP A 109 -5.64 -16.64 14.48
C ASP A 109 -7.04 -16.80 15.11
N THR A 110 -7.19 -16.49 16.40
CA THR A 110 -8.44 -16.64 17.14
C THR A 110 -9.02 -15.33 17.68
N ASN A 111 -8.19 -14.30 17.79
CA ASN A 111 -8.56 -13.08 18.49
C ASN A 111 -8.46 -11.82 17.61
N ASP A 112 -8.00 -11.93 16.36
CA ASP A 112 -8.05 -10.79 15.42
C ASP A 112 -9.50 -10.35 15.25
N PRO A 113 -9.89 -9.14 15.65
CA PRO A 113 -11.30 -8.74 15.68
C PRO A 113 -11.94 -8.74 14.30
N ALA A 114 -11.17 -8.38 13.27
CA ALA A 114 -11.67 -8.34 11.91
C ALA A 114 -11.79 -9.74 11.30
N GLU A 115 -10.78 -10.60 11.48
CA GLU A 115 -10.73 -11.91 10.82
C GLU A 115 -11.45 -13.00 11.63
N ALA A 116 -11.29 -13.02 12.96
CA ALA A 116 -11.89 -14.05 13.80
C ALA A 116 -13.32 -13.74 14.26
N ALA A 117 -13.71 -12.47 14.34
CA ALA A 117 -15.03 -12.05 14.83
C ALA A 117 -15.85 -11.25 13.80
N CYS A 118 -15.34 -11.03 12.61
CA CYS A 118 -16.00 -10.27 11.53
C CYS A 118 -16.39 -8.84 11.91
N TYR A 119 -15.62 -8.20 12.78
CA TYR A 119 -15.80 -6.78 13.06
C TYR A 119 -15.25 -5.95 11.91
N MET A 120 -15.74 -4.72 11.77
CA MET A 120 -15.13 -3.77 10.85
C MET A 120 -13.66 -3.55 11.23
N PRO A 121 -12.75 -3.48 10.26
CA PRO A 121 -11.30 -3.51 10.54
C PRO A 121 -10.74 -2.24 11.17
N GLY A 122 -11.52 -1.16 11.20
CA GLY A 122 -11.03 0.14 11.65
C GLY A 122 -10.10 0.81 10.64
N LEU A 123 -9.60 1.98 11.01
CA LEU A 123 -8.64 2.74 10.23
C LEU A 123 -7.29 2.82 10.97
N PRO A 124 -6.19 2.82 10.23
CA PRO A 124 -6.09 2.81 8.77
C PRO A 124 -6.19 1.42 8.12
N ARG A 125 -6.35 0.32 8.89
CA ARG A 125 -6.29 -1.07 8.42
C ARG A 125 -7.21 -1.35 7.23
N ALA A 126 -8.43 -0.81 7.23
CA ALA A 126 -9.37 -1.01 6.13
C ALA A 126 -8.76 -0.66 4.75
N THR A 127 -7.90 0.35 4.69
CA THR A 127 -7.32 0.86 3.45
C THR A 127 -6.26 -0.07 2.86
N TYR A 128 -5.60 -0.90 3.67
CA TYR A 128 -4.56 -1.83 3.19
C TYR A 128 -4.87 -3.32 3.38
N LEU A 129 -6.12 -3.67 3.66
CA LEU A 129 -6.57 -5.06 3.50
C LEU A 129 -6.46 -5.50 2.03
N PRO A 130 -6.19 -6.79 1.74
CA PRO A 130 -6.02 -7.28 0.37
C PRO A 130 -7.36 -7.42 -0.38
N PHE A 131 -8.26 -6.50 -0.15
CA PHE A 131 -9.59 -6.40 -0.76
C PHE A 131 -9.76 -5.02 -1.39
N PRO A 132 -10.48 -4.92 -2.52
CA PRO A 132 -10.73 -3.62 -3.13
C PRO A 132 -11.67 -2.76 -2.27
N PHE A 133 -11.60 -1.45 -2.51
CA PHE A 133 -12.56 -0.49 -2.02
C PHE A 133 -12.92 0.52 -3.09
N GLU A 134 -14.11 1.06 -3.01
CA GLU A 134 -14.63 2.08 -3.92
C GLU A 134 -14.58 3.45 -3.28
N ILE A 135 -14.09 4.44 -4.03
CA ILE A 135 -14.19 5.86 -3.68
C ILE A 135 -15.27 6.50 -4.54
N ILE A 136 -16.23 7.17 -3.90
CA ILE A 136 -17.24 8.01 -4.53
C ILE A 136 -17.03 9.42 -4.02
N GLN A 137 -16.58 10.31 -4.92
CA GLN A 137 -16.22 11.67 -4.57
C GLN A 137 -17.32 12.65 -4.95
N THR A 138 -17.78 13.43 -3.97
CA THR A 138 -18.61 14.61 -4.18
C THR A 138 -17.93 15.86 -3.59
N PRO A 139 -18.39 17.07 -3.89
CA PRO A 139 -17.76 18.29 -3.35
C PRO A 139 -17.77 18.43 -1.83
N LYS A 140 -18.72 17.78 -1.14
CA LYS A 140 -18.92 17.92 0.32
C LYS A 140 -18.60 16.65 1.11
N VAL A 141 -18.70 15.50 0.45
CA VAL A 141 -18.51 14.20 1.09
C VAL A 141 -17.81 13.26 0.12
N ILE A 142 -16.79 12.59 0.59
CA ILE A 142 -16.16 11.46 -0.10
C ILE A 142 -16.56 10.21 0.66
N THR A 143 -17.20 9.26 -0.01
CA THR A 143 -17.57 7.98 0.57
C THR A 143 -16.56 6.93 0.13
N MET A 144 -16.07 6.14 1.09
CA MET A 144 -15.26 4.95 0.82
C MET A 144 -16.05 3.71 1.27
N SER A 145 -16.27 2.79 0.35
CA SER A 145 -16.94 1.51 0.61
C SER A 145 -15.93 0.39 0.42
N TYR A 146 -15.68 -0.37 1.46
CA TYR A 146 -14.70 -1.46 1.48
C TYR A 146 -15.40 -2.79 1.27
N GLU A 147 -14.82 -3.67 0.45
CA GLU A 147 -15.35 -5.01 0.25
C GLU A 147 -15.33 -5.81 1.55
N PHE A 148 -14.21 -5.73 2.29
CA PHE A 148 -14.09 -6.43 3.55
C PHE A 148 -15.08 -5.91 4.60
N GLY A 149 -15.88 -6.81 5.16
CA GLY A 149 -16.79 -6.54 6.26
C GLY A 149 -17.91 -5.54 5.94
N HIS A 150 -18.17 -5.25 4.66
CA HIS A 150 -19.09 -4.19 4.23
C HIS A 150 -18.81 -2.84 4.92
N ALA A 151 -17.56 -2.61 5.30
CA ALA A 151 -17.18 -1.40 6.01
C ALA A 151 -17.39 -0.19 5.09
N ARG A 152 -17.86 0.91 5.70
CA ARG A 152 -18.10 2.15 5.00
C ARG A 152 -17.71 3.32 5.86
N ARG A 153 -17.13 4.35 5.25
CA ARG A 153 -16.90 5.63 5.91
C ARG A 153 -17.28 6.81 5.03
N SER A 154 -17.63 7.92 5.65
CA SER A 154 -17.84 9.20 5.01
C SER A 154 -16.78 10.19 5.48
N ILE A 155 -16.07 10.78 4.54
CA ILE A 155 -15.10 11.85 4.78
C ILE A 155 -15.81 13.16 4.45
N PHE A 156 -16.10 13.96 5.47
CA PHE A 156 -16.79 15.25 5.28
C PHE A 156 -15.76 16.30 4.88
N THR A 157 -15.96 16.93 3.71
CA THR A 157 -15.09 17.97 3.14
C THR A 157 -15.73 19.34 3.14
N ASP A 158 -16.76 19.53 3.94
CA ASP A 158 -17.56 20.75 4.06
C ASP A 158 -17.04 21.72 5.16
N GLY A 159 -15.94 21.37 5.83
CA GLY A 159 -15.32 22.17 6.88
C GLY A 159 -15.95 22.01 8.26
N THR A 160 -16.88 21.05 8.44
CA THR A 160 -17.46 20.78 9.76
C THR A 160 -16.42 20.11 10.68
N PRO A 161 -16.38 20.47 11.99
CA PRO A 161 -15.48 19.85 12.95
C PRO A 161 -15.90 18.43 13.29
N HIS A 162 -15.01 17.70 13.99
CA HIS A 162 -15.39 16.45 14.65
C HIS A 162 -16.49 16.68 15.65
N PRO A 163 -17.42 15.71 15.84
CA PRO A 163 -18.49 15.86 16.81
C PRO A 163 -17.95 15.69 18.23
N ASP A 164 -18.37 16.57 19.14
CA ASP A 164 -18.04 16.49 20.57
C ASP A 164 -18.92 15.46 21.28
N GLY A 165 -18.33 14.67 22.19
CA GLY A 165 -19.06 13.78 23.10
C GLY A 165 -19.75 12.59 22.44
N PHE A 166 -19.36 12.25 21.23
CA PHE A 166 -19.86 11.04 20.56
C PHE A 166 -19.08 9.79 21.02
N PRO A 167 -19.72 8.62 21.00
CA PRO A 167 -19.02 7.35 21.21
C PRO A 167 -18.03 7.06 20.08
N ASP A 168 -17.09 6.17 20.33
CA ASP A 168 -16.17 5.71 19.33
C ASP A 168 -16.89 4.89 18.24
N PHE A 169 -16.35 4.98 17.02
CA PHE A 169 -16.89 4.28 15.86
C PHE A 169 -15.84 3.29 15.33
N TRP A 170 -16.28 2.16 14.81
CA TRP A 170 -15.39 1.19 14.16
C TRP A 170 -14.50 1.82 13.08
N MET A 171 -15.05 2.74 12.30
CA MET A 171 -14.35 3.42 11.21
C MET A 171 -13.97 4.87 11.56
N GLY A 172 -14.08 5.26 12.82
CA GLY A 172 -13.80 6.62 13.29
C GLY A 172 -14.71 7.69 12.66
N ASP A 173 -14.50 8.94 13.06
CA ASP A 173 -15.03 10.13 12.38
C ASP A 173 -13.95 10.73 11.49
N SER A 174 -14.27 11.02 10.23
CA SER A 174 -13.30 11.46 9.21
C SER A 174 -13.64 12.85 8.69
N ARG A 175 -12.72 13.81 8.84
CA ARG A 175 -12.81 15.19 8.33
C ARG A 175 -11.75 15.45 7.30
N GLY A 176 -12.18 15.78 6.07
CA GLY A 176 -11.29 15.96 4.94
C GLY A 176 -11.09 17.43 4.56
N ARG A 177 -9.89 17.75 4.09
CA ARG A 177 -9.59 19.01 3.42
C ARG A 177 -8.63 18.77 2.26
N TRP A 178 -8.66 19.66 1.29
CA TRP A 178 -7.72 19.61 0.18
C TRP A 178 -6.55 20.57 0.41
N GLU A 179 -5.35 20.01 0.41
CA GLU A 179 -4.09 20.77 0.37
C GLU A 179 -3.49 20.64 -1.04
N GLY A 180 -3.75 21.64 -1.88
CA GLY A 180 -3.42 21.52 -3.31
C GLY A 180 -4.15 20.36 -3.97
N ASP A 181 -3.40 19.36 -4.41
CA ASP A 181 -3.88 18.13 -5.05
C ASP A 181 -3.91 16.91 -4.11
N THR A 182 -3.61 17.11 -2.84
CA THR A 182 -3.66 16.07 -1.82
C THR A 182 -4.94 16.20 -0.98
N LEU A 183 -5.70 15.12 -0.86
CA LEU A 183 -6.76 15.00 0.14
C LEU A 183 -6.12 14.64 1.46
N VAL A 184 -6.26 15.50 2.46
CA VAL A 184 -5.83 15.25 3.85
C VAL A 184 -7.06 14.94 4.68
N VAL A 185 -7.02 13.84 5.40
CA VAL A 185 -8.13 13.37 6.23
C VAL A 185 -7.67 13.24 7.68
N ASP A 186 -8.34 13.95 8.55
CA ASP A 186 -8.20 13.87 9.99
C ASP A 186 -9.20 12.84 10.54
N VAL A 187 -8.74 11.88 11.34
CA VAL A 187 -9.58 10.77 11.84
C VAL A 187 -9.41 10.63 13.34
N THR A 188 -10.52 10.69 14.05
CA THR A 188 -10.62 10.52 15.52
C THR A 188 -11.74 9.55 15.89
N ASN A 189 -11.98 9.33 17.17
CA ASN A 189 -13.06 8.50 17.71
C ASN A 189 -13.04 7.07 17.15
N LEU A 190 -11.85 6.46 17.12
CA LEU A 190 -11.65 5.09 16.67
C LEU A 190 -11.87 4.11 17.84
N ASP A 191 -12.67 3.07 17.61
CA ASP A 191 -12.92 1.99 18.56
C ASP A 191 -11.63 1.19 18.82
N ASP A 192 -11.18 1.13 20.07
CA ASP A 192 -9.93 0.51 20.52
C ASP A 192 -9.89 -1.01 20.40
N ARG A 193 -11.01 -1.64 20.05
CA ARG A 193 -11.09 -3.08 19.79
C ARG A 193 -10.51 -3.44 18.43
N THR A 194 -10.27 -2.48 17.52
CA THR A 194 -9.65 -2.76 16.23
C THR A 194 -8.14 -2.94 16.36
N TRP A 195 -7.57 -3.74 15.46
CA TRP A 195 -6.11 -3.90 15.33
C TRP A 195 -5.61 -3.22 14.07
N LEU A 196 -4.32 -2.88 14.08
CA LEU A 196 -3.69 -2.25 12.93
C LEU A 196 -3.29 -3.28 11.84
N ASP A 197 -3.06 -4.54 12.22
CA ASP A 197 -2.73 -5.66 11.32
C ASP A 197 -2.96 -7.02 11.99
N HIS A 198 -2.74 -8.09 11.24
CA HIS A 198 -2.83 -9.47 11.76
C HIS A 198 -1.68 -9.85 12.71
N ALA A 199 -0.54 -9.13 12.68
CA ALA A 199 0.54 -9.33 13.65
C ALA A 199 0.21 -8.81 15.05
N GLY A 200 -1.00 -8.27 15.25
CA GLY A 200 -1.51 -7.85 16.54
C GLY A 200 -1.06 -6.46 16.96
N ASN A 201 -0.57 -5.67 16.02
CA ASN A 201 -0.35 -4.26 16.25
C ASN A 201 -1.68 -3.60 16.60
N HIS A 202 -1.70 -2.82 17.68
CA HIS A 202 -2.93 -2.29 18.28
C HIS A 202 -2.79 -0.81 18.63
N HIS A 203 -3.90 -0.22 19.00
CA HIS A 203 -4.00 1.16 19.47
C HIS A 203 -4.96 1.24 20.67
N SER A 204 -5.13 2.44 21.20
CA SER A 204 -6.15 2.76 22.21
C SER A 204 -7.24 3.68 21.62
N ASP A 205 -8.20 4.04 22.48
CA ASP A 205 -9.22 5.06 22.22
C ASP A 205 -8.63 6.47 21.94
N ALA A 206 -7.35 6.68 22.28
CA ALA A 206 -6.65 7.94 22.01
C ALA A 206 -6.02 8.01 20.63
N LEU A 207 -6.24 7.00 19.77
CA LEU A 207 -5.65 7.01 18.42
C LEU A 207 -6.20 8.18 17.60
N HIS A 208 -5.27 8.99 17.09
CA HIS A 208 -5.48 10.00 16.09
C HIS A 208 -4.73 9.62 14.82
N VAL A 209 -5.40 9.68 13.67
CA VAL A 209 -4.79 9.35 12.38
C VAL A 209 -4.95 10.51 11.41
N VAL A 210 -3.84 10.94 10.80
CA VAL A 210 -3.87 11.88 9.69
C VAL A 210 -3.49 11.15 8.41
N GLU A 211 -4.44 10.98 7.51
CA GLU A 211 -4.22 10.31 6.23
C GLU A 211 -4.01 11.32 5.10
N ARG A 212 -3.25 10.95 4.10
CA ARG A 212 -2.98 11.73 2.90
C ARG A 212 -3.14 10.86 1.66
N PHE A 213 -3.96 11.31 0.73
CA PHE A 213 -4.19 10.65 -0.56
C PHE A 213 -3.71 11.59 -1.66
N THR A 214 -2.63 11.23 -2.34
CA THR A 214 -2.04 12.03 -3.42
C THR A 214 -1.98 11.21 -4.71
N MET A 215 -2.69 11.63 -5.76
CA MET A 215 -2.55 10.98 -7.07
C MET A 215 -1.15 11.24 -7.63
N THR A 216 -0.42 10.19 -7.94
CA THR A 216 0.89 10.25 -8.60
C THR A 216 0.75 10.18 -10.13
N ASP A 217 -0.28 9.48 -10.59
CA ASP A 217 -0.72 9.41 -11.99
C ASP A 217 -2.21 8.96 -12.03
N PRO A 218 -2.86 8.81 -13.21
CA PRO A 218 -4.28 8.44 -13.28
C PRO A 218 -4.67 7.13 -12.59
N ASP A 219 -3.72 6.20 -12.42
CA ASP A 219 -4.00 4.85 -11.94
C ASP A 219 -3.32 4.53 -10.60
N HIS A 220 -2.58 5.50 -10.02
CA HIS A 220 -1.89 5.32 -8.75
C HIS A 220 -2.16 6.47 -7.77
N LEU A 221 -2.37 6.11 -6.51
CA LEU A 221 -2.41 7.01 -5.37
C LEU A 221 -1.26 6.67 -4.43
N LEU A 222 -0.53 7.66 -3.96
CA LEU A 222 0.28 7.51 -2.76
C LEU A 222 -0.64 7.69 -1.55
N TYR A 223 -0.71 6.68 -0.71
CA TYR A 223 -1.39 6.72 0.57
C TYR A 223 -0.36 6.81 1.69
N GLU A 224 -0.54 7.76 2.57
CA GLU A 224 0.27 7.94 3.76
C GLU A 224 -0.67 8.09 4.96
N ALA A 225 -0.32 7.50 6.09
CA ALA A 225 -1.04 7.71 7.34
C ALA A 225 -0.05 7.93 8.49
N THR A 226 -0.23 9.04 9.20
CA THR A 226 0.48 9.31 10.45
C THR A 226 -0.41 8.91 11.61
N LEU A 227 0.11 8.07 12.49
CA LEU A 227 -0.59 7.56 13.67
C LEU A 227 0.02 8.18 14.93
N GLU A 228 -0.84 8.72 15.77
CA GLU A 228 -0.48 9.27 17.08
C GLU A 228 -1.38 8.68 18.16
N ASP A 229 -0.79 8.07 19.17
CA ASP A 229 -1.48 7.51 20.32
C ASP A 229 -0.52 7.53 21.53
N SER A 230 -0.67 8.52 22.37
CA SER A 230 0.23 8.72 23.52
C SER A 230 0.09 7.65 24.60
N LYS A 231 -0.94 6.80 24.56
CA LYS A 231 -1.09 5.67 25.50
C LYS A 231 -0.32 4.43 25.01
N VAL A 232 -0.06 4.33 23.71
CA VAL A 232 0.53 3.14 23.07
C VAL A 232 1.91 3.40 22.50
N PHE A 233 2.14 4.55 21.87
CA PHE A 233 3.38 4.89 21.19
C PHE A 233 4.17 5.97 21.89
N THR A 234 5.49 5.95 21.76
CA THR A 234 6.40 6.94 22.35
C THR A 234 6.48 8.24 21.53
N ARG A 235 6.07 8.19 20.27
CA ARG A 235 6.03 9.32 19.33
C ARG A 235 5.08 8.99 18.18
N PRO A 236 4.62 10.00 17.42
CA PRO A 236 3.94 9.75 16.15
C PRO A 236 4.82 8.95 15.18
N TRP A 237 4.20 8.11 14.36
CA TRP A 237 4.87 7.32 13.35
C TRP A 237 4.01 7.24 12.09
N LYS A 238 4.60 6.79 10.98
CA LYS A 238 3.97 6.90 9.67
C LYS A 238 4.11 5.63 8.87
N ILE A 239 3.08 5.32 8.09
CA ILE A 239 3.09 4.32 7.02
C ILE A 239 2.93 5.00 5.67
N SER A 240 3.50 4.39 4.63
CA SER A 240 3.40 4.90 3.26
C SER A 240 3.35 3.74 2.27
N MET A 241 2.41 3.80 1.30
CA MET A 241 2.26 2.75 0.30
C MET A 241 1.51 3.25 -0.94
N PRO A 242 1.75 2.66 -2.13
CA PRO A 242 0.93 2.93 -3.30
C PRO A 242 -0.41 2.18 -3.23
N LEU A 243 -1.47 2.84 -3.69
CA LEU A 243 -2.74 2.23 -4.03
C LEU A 243 -2.87 2.18 -5.55
N TYR A 244 -3.43 1.11 -6.05
CA TYR A 244 -3.57 0.83 -7.48
C TYR A 244 -5.04 0.88 -7.89
N ARG A 245 -5.33 1.61 -8.97
CA ARG A 245 -6.68 1.63 -9.55
C ARG A 245 -6.99 0.29 -10.20
N ARG A 246 -8.15 -0.27 -9.90
CA ARG A 246 -8.70 -1.40 -10.63
C ARG A 246 -9.26 -0.90 -11.96
N ILE A 247 -8.70 -1.39 -13.06
CA ILE A 247 -9.03 -0.95 -14.42
C ILE A 247 -9.86 -1.98 -15.21
N GLU A 248 -10.26 -3.06 -14.57
CA GLU A 248 -11.05 -4.10 -15.21
C GLU A 248 -12.42 -3.57 -15.65
N LYS A 249 -12.81 -3.91 -16.85
CA LYS A 249 -14.12 -3.56 -17.37
C LYS A 249 -15.23 -4.17 -16.49
N ASN A 250 -16.14 -3.34 -16.00
CA ASN A 250 -17.22 -3.72 -15.09
C ASN A 250 -16.73 -4.24 -13.71
N GLY A 251 -15.53 -3.82 -13.28
CA GLY A 251 -15.07 -4.04 -11.91
C GLY A 251 -16.07 -3.48 -10.91
N LYS A 252 -16.31 -4.21 -9.82
CA LYS A 252 -17.19 -3.80 -8.73
C LYS A 252 -16.72 -4.44 -7.42
N ILE A 253 -17.14 -3.88 -6.31
CA ILE A 253 -17.04 -4.53 -5.00
C ILE A 253 -17.91 -5.78 -5.01
N LEU A 254 -17.36 -6.86 -4.49
CA LEU A 254 -18.08 -8.13 -4.35
C LEU A 254 -18.78 -8.20 -2.98
N ASP A 255 -19.74 -9.11 -2.87
CA ASP A 255 -20.36 -9.42 -1.60
C ASP A 255 -19.36 -10.14 -0.69
N TYR A 256 -19.34 -9.76 0.58
CA TYR A 256 -18.43 -10.32 1.59
C TYR A 256 -19.23 -10.89 2.76
N GLU A 257 -19.30 -12.22 2.85
CA GLU A 257 -20.15 -12.93 3.80
C GLU A 257 -19.36 -13.49 5.01
N CYS A 258 -18.60 -12.63 5.68
CA CYS A 258 -17.74 -13.04 6.80
C CYS A 258 -18.53 -13.73 7.92
N VAL A 259 -19.66 -13.18 8.35
CA VAL A 259 -20.46 -13.74 9.45
C VAL A 259 -20.98 -15.12 9.09
N GLN A 260 -21.50 -15.30 7.88
CA GLN A 260 -21.98 -16.60 7.40
C GLN A 260 -20.85 -17.62 7.35
N TYR A 261 -19.70 -17.25 6.82
CA TYR A 261 -18.53 -18.11 6.73
C TYR A 261 -18.03 -18.57 8.10
N ILE A 262 -17.92 -17.68 9.07
CA ILE A 262 -17.50 -18.00 10.44
C ILE A 262 -18.54 -18.89 11.14
N GLN A 263 -19.84 -18.65 10.95
CA GLN A 263 -20.89 -19.49 11.49
C GLN A 263 -20.85 -20.90 10.89
N ASP A 264 -20.68 -21.00 9.58
CA ASP A 264 -20.59 -22.28 8.89
C ASP A 264 -19.38 -23.08 9.36
N GLN A 265 -18.23 -22.44 9.55
CA GLN A 265 -17.04 -23.09 10.13
C GLN A 265 -17.30 -23.54 11.57
N LYS A 266 -17.86 -22.68 12.41
CA LYS A 266 -18.08 -22.94 13.84
C LYS A 266 -19.08 -24.06 14.09
N TYR A 267 -20.10 -24.18 13.26
CA TYR A 267 -21.18 -25.17 13.40
C TYR A 267 -21.06 -26.35 12.43
N GLY A 268 -19.98 -26.46 11.67
CA GLY A 268 -19.72 -27.57 10.75
C GLY A 268 -20.60 -27.62 9.51
N ASN A 269 -21.27 -26.52 9.17
CA ASN A 269 -22.13 -26.41 7.98
C ASN A 269 -21.41 -25.88 6.76
N ALA A 270 -20.10 -25.59 6.86
CA ALA A 270 -19.33 -25.04 5.74
C ALA A 270 -19.29 -26.02 4.57
N LYS A 271 -19.88 -25.63 3.45
CA LYS A 271 -19.75 -26.37 2.19
C LYS A 271 -18.41 -26.02 1.57
N PRO A 272 -17.69 -26.97 0.93
CA PRO A 272 -16.49 -26.65 0.16
C PRO A 272 -16.80 -25.58 -0.89
N LEU A 273 -15.92 -24.56 -1.01
CA LEU A 273 -16.01 -23.57 -2.08
C LEU A 273 -16.06 -24.28 -3.44
N GLY A 274 -17.12 -24.08 -4.22
CA GLY A 274 -17.32 -24.71 -5.51
C GLY A 274 -18.19 -25.97 -5.54
N ALA A 275 -18.73 -26.44 -4.41
CA ALA A 275 -19.77 -27.45 -4.40
C ALA A 275 -21.06 -26.83 -4.98
N LYS A 276 -21.42 -27.19 -6.22
CA LYS A 276 -22.75 -26.87 -6.75
C LYS A 276 -23.81 -27.61 -5.95
N PRO A 277 -25.01 -27.01 -5.74
CA PRO A 277 -26.11 -27.64 -5.07
C PRO A 277 -26.56 -28.93 -5.76
#